data_a233bc8bc1f1be6752daeb23cd340ff0
#
_entry.id   a233bc8bc1f1be6752daeb23cd340ff0
#
_cell.length_a   1.000
_cell.length_b   1.000
_cell.length_c   1.000
_cell.angle_alpha   90.00
_cell.angle_beta   90.00
_cell.angle_gamma   90.00
#
_symmetry.space_group_name_H-M   'P 1'
#
loop_
_entity.id
_entity.type
_entity.pdbx_description
1 polymer ?
#
loop_
_entity_poly.entity_id
_entity_poly.type
_entity_poly.pdbx_seq_one_letter_code
_entity_poly.pdbx_strand_id
1 'polypeptide(L)'
;MKKKQNNFETSGIERMTDAELSKKLGHYQRTESIGILLGVLLVIAGCISMFIQRDPILVCALAFPGVALFLLVAKPAQKKKKALMQQQLGGFFRTELTKAFGPEPKPATLPIDWAYLEAAKLSAVPFTECTVTDFHEGEHKGLRFSAANVELRRTVEEKSGPDNDNWMTRTETLFRGIVVRCKAICDPALDIALNDMFQERKKDDITAPAAFRKHFAAHTADGREVDDQVTPQLRNLVQKLEASSRSAKLCGLILRDGDLALALNTRYVFAGVPEELDLRDIDGIRKWFTASLTGMGNLLDLITESPALTGAAE
;
A
#
# COMPACT_ATOMS: atom_id res chain seq x y z
N MET A 1 28.08 -12.50 -0.93
CA MET A 1 27.31 -11.76 -1.98
C MET A 1 27.61 -10.27 -1.86
N LYS A 2 28.27 -9.66 -2.83
CA LYS A 2 28.63 -8.24 -2.81
C LYS A 2 27.42 -7.39 -3.19
N LYS A 3 26.88 -6.59 -2.26
CA LYS A 3 25.90 -5.54 -2.54
C LYS A 3 26.57 -4.49 -3.44
N LYS A 4 26.10 -4.35 -4.69
CA LYS A 4 26.38 -3.19 -5.52
C LYS A 4 25.70 -1.98 -4.88
N GLN A 5 26.48 -1.13 -4.24
CA GLN A 5 26.07 0.25 -3.93
C GLN A 5 25.97 0.99 -5.27
N ASN A 6 24.74 1.32 -5.69
CA ASN A 6 24.53 2.26 -6.78
C ASN A 6 24.76 3.67 -6.24
N ASN A 7 25.99 4.16 -6.38
CA ASN A 7 26.26 5.59 -6.35
C ASN A 7 25.64 6.21 -7.59
N PHE A 8 24.46 6.80 -7.46
CA PHE A 8 23.94 7.73 -8.45
C PHE A 8 24.69 9.06 -8.31
N GLU A 9 25.83 9.16 -8.97
CA GLU A 9 26.44 10.43 -9.28
C GLU A 9 25.49 11.25 -10.15
N THR A 10 25.23 12.47 -9.73
CA THR A 10 24.43 13.50 -10.42
C THR A 10 25.23 14.08 -11.60
N SER A 11 25.59 13.26 -12.56
CA SER A 11 26.27 13.71 -13.78
C SER A 11 25.25 13.88 -14.91
N GLY A 12 24.98 15.15 -15.30
CA GLY A 12 24.54 15.50 -16.66
C GLY A 12 23.14 15.04 -17.08
N ILE A 13 22.17 14.94 -16.18
CA ILE A 13 20.79 14.64 -16.57
C ILE A 13 20.20 15.88 -17.24
N GLU A 14 20.05 15.83 -18.55
CA GLU A 14 19.34 16.82 -19.33
C GLU A 14 17.90 16.91 -18.84
N ARG A 15 17.55 18.02 -18.19
CA ARG A 15 16.18 18.25 -17.69
C ARG A 15 15.27 18.49 -18.87
N MET A 16 14.35 17.57 -19.09
CA MET A 16 13.31 17.75 -20.09
C MET A 16 12.35 18.86 -19.68
N THR A 17 11.79 19.56 -20.67
CA THR A 17 10.62 20.42 -20.43
C THR A 17 9.40 19.58 -20.04
N ASP A 18 8.46 20.17 -19.31
CA ASP A 18 7.23 19.48 -18.91
C ASP A 18 6.44 18.97 -20.12
N ALA A 19 6.47 19.71 -21.24
CA ALA A 19 5.82 19.30 -22.49
C ALA A 19 6.48 18.05 -23.11
N GLU A 20 7.81 17.96 -23.13
CA GLU A 20 8.54 16.78 -23.62
C GLU A 20 8.35 15.58 -22.71
N LEU A 21 8.37 15.81 -21.38
CA LEU A 21 8.12 14.79 -20.39
C LEU A 21 6.71 14.20 -20.53
N SER A 22 5.68 15.07 -20.60
CA SER A 22 4.29 14.71 -20.85
C SER A 22 4.13 13.86 -22.11
N LYS A 23 4.73 14.27 -23.21
CA LYS A 23 4.69 13.54 -24.50
C LYS A 23 5.29 12.14 -24.36
N LYS A 24 6.49 12.01 -23.75
CA LYS A 24 7.17 10.72 -23.55
C LYS A 24 6.43 9.81 -22.59
N LEU A 25 5.95 10.33 -21.46
CA LEU A 25 5.16 9.56 -20.50
C LEU A 25 3.85 9.07 -21.12
N GLY A 26 3.14 9.96 -21.85
CA GLY A 26 1.92 9.60 -22.57
C GLY A 26 2.15 8.53 -23.64
N HIS A 27 3.29 8.59 -24.34
CA HIS A 27 3.66 7.54 -25.29
C HIS A 27 3.85 6.17 -24.60
N TYR A 28 4.59 6.12 -23.49
CA TYR A 28 4.79 4.86 -22.75
C TYR A 28 3.50 4.34 -22.15
N GLN A 29 2.66 5.22 -21.58
CA GLN A 29 1.35 4.85 -21.03
C GLN A 29 0.44 4.26 -22.12
N ARG A 30 0.38 4.88 -23.30
CA ARG A 30 -0.39 4.36 -24.44
C ARG A 30 0.16 3.00 -24.92
N THR A 31 1.48 2.87 -25.04
CA THR A 31 2.12 1.62 -25.48
C THR A 31 1.85 0.48 -24.49
N GLU A 32 1.92 0.75 -23.18
CA GLU A 32 1.58 -0.19 -22.12
C GLU A 32 0.10 -0.61 -22.22
N SER A 33 -0.82 0.36 -22.30
CA SER A 33 -2.27 0.09 -22.37
C SER A 33 -2.65 -0.71 -23.61
N ILE A 34 -2.07 -0.38 -24.78
CA ILE A 34 -2.31 -1.12 -26.03
C ILE A 34 -1.74 -2.55 -25.91
N GLY A 35 -0.53 -2.70 -25.37
CA GLY A 35 0.08 -4.02 -25.18
C GLY A 35 -0.75 -4.91 -24.23
N ILE A 36 -1.28 -4.36 -23.15
CA ILE A 36 -2.17 -5.09 -22.23
C ILE A 36 -3.49 -5.44 -22.92
N LEU A 37 -4.14 -4.47 -23.56
CA LEU A 37 -5.45 -4.67 -24.21
C LEU A 37 -5.38 -5.74 -25.29
N LEU A 38 -4.42 -5.63 -26.21
CA LEU A 38 -4.24 -6.62 -27.28
C LEU A 38 -3.85 -7.99 -26.73
N GLY A 39 -2.98 -8.03 -25.70
CA GLY A 39 -2.61 -9.27 -25.04
C GLY A 39 -3.81 -9.98 -24.42
N VAL A 40 -4.66 -9.26 -23.69
CA VAL A 40 -5.87 -9.79 -23.07
C VAL A 40 -6.88 -10.24 -24.14
N LEU A 41 -7.08 -9.45 -25.19
CA LEU A 41 -8.00 -9.84 -26.28
C LEU A 41 -7.57 -11.12 -26.97
N LEU A 42 -6.28 -11.32 -27.22
CA LEU A 42 -5.77 -12.55 -27.81
C LEU A 42 -5.94 -13.76 -26.90
N VAL A 43 -5.71 -13.61 -25.60
CA VAL A 43 -5.94 -14.69 -24.63
C VAL A 43 -7.42 -15.04 -24.56
N ILE A 44 -8.31 -14.05 -24.50
CA ILE A 44 -9.78 -14.28 -24.50
C ILE A 44 -10.22 -14.97 -25.80
N ALA A 45 -9.73 -14.53 -26.96
CA ALA A 45 -10.03 -15.16 -28.23
C ALA A 45 -9.56 -16.62 -28.28
N GLY A 46 -8.38 -16.92 -27.72
CA GLY A 46 -7.88 -18.27 -27.53
C GLY A 46 -8.81 -19.12 -26.66
N CYS A 47 -9.25 -18.59 -25.53
CA CYS A 47 -10.20 -19.29 -24.66
C CYS A 47 -11.55 -19.54 -25.34
N ILE A 48 -12.10 -18.56 -26.07
CA ILE A 48 -13.37 -18.71 -26.81
C ILE A 48 -13.22 -19.77 -27.90
N SER A 49 -12.10 -19.81 -28.63
CA SER A 49 -11.85 -20.80 -29.67
C SER A 49 -11.88 -22.26 -29.15
N MET A 50 -11.42 -22.45 -27.89
CA MET A 50 -11.50 -23.75 -27.23
C MET A 50 -12.95 -24.25 -27.04
N PHE A 51 -13.87 -23.34 -26.70
CA PHE A 51 -15.28 -23.69 -26.51
C PHE A 51 -15.99 -23.98 -27.85
N ILE A 52 -15.61 -23.27 -28.94
CA ILE A 52 -16.29 -23.39 -30.22
C ILE A 52 -15.72 -24.56 -31.06
N GLN A 53 -14.39 -24.62 -31.19
CA GLN A 53 -13.72 -25.53 -32.12
C GLN A 53 -13.08 -26.75 -31.43
N ARG A 54 -12.93 -26.69 -30.08
CA ARG A 54 -12.25 -27.71 -29.26
C ARG A 54 -10.83 -28.06 -29.75
N ASP A 55 -10.17 -27.09 -30.42
CA ASP A 55 -8.81 -27.24 -30.93
C ASP A 55 -7.80 -26.62 -29.99
N PRO A 56 -6.99 -27.41 -29.24
CA PRO A 56 -5.99 -26.89 -28.31
C PRO A 56 -4.82 -26.18 -29.02
N ILE A 57 -4.56 -26.48 -30.29
CA ILE A 57 -3.47 -25.84 -31.04
C ILE A 57 -3.81 -24.38 -31.31
N LEU A 58 -5.06 -24.07 -31.63
CA LEU A 58 -5.55 -22.73 -31.89
C LEU A 58 -5.51 -21.88 -30.59
N VAL A 59 -5.80 -22.48 -29.44
CA VAL A 59 -5.66 -21.82 -28.12
C VAL A 59 -4.22 -21.38 -27.90
N CYS A 60 -3.28 -22.30 -28.10
CA CYS A 60 -1.84 -21.99 -27.96
C CYS A 60 -1.42 -20.92 -28.96
N ALA A 61 -1.83 -21.02 -30.22
CA ALA A 61 -1.48 -20.08 -31.29
C ALA A 61 -1.96 -18.64 -31.00
N LEU A 62 -3.02 -18.44 -30.23
CA LEU A 62 -3.54 -17.13 -29.84
C LEU A 62 -3.02 -16.68 -28.45
N ALA A 63 -2.97 -17.57 -27.47
CA ALA A 63 -2.57 -17.23 -26.12
C ALA A 63 -1.08 -16.89 -26.01
N PHE A 64 -0.17 -17.62 -26.70
CA PHE A 64 1.26 -17.34 -26.67
C PHE A 64 1.62 -15.93 -27.20
N PRO A 65 1.11 -15.46 -28.35
CA PRO A 65 1.32 -14.08 -28.77
C PRO A 65 0.74 -13.06 -27.80
N GLY A 66 -0.40 -13.34 -27.15
CA GLY A 66 -0.98 -12.49 -26.14
C GLY A 66 -0.06 -12.29 -24.93
N VAL A 67 0.48 -13.38 -24.40
CA VAL A 67 1.47 -13.35 -23.31
C VAL A 67 2.78 -12.68 -23.78
N ALA A 68 3.22 -12.95 -24.99
CA ALA A 68 4.41 -12.33 -25.56
C ALA A 68 4.27 -10.79 -25.67
N LEU A 69 3.13 -10.29 -26.12
CA LEU A 69 2.83 -8.85 -26.14
C LEU A 69 2.92 -8.22 -24.75
N PHE A 70 2.37 -8.88 -23.73
CA PHE A 70 2.48 -8.40 -22.37
C PHE A 70 3.94 -8.35 -21.90
N LEU A 71 4.71 -9.40 -22.13
CA LEU A 71 6.10 -9.49 -21.67
C LEU A 71 7.07 -8.60 -22.45
N LEU A 72 6.89 -8.48 -23.78
CA LEU A 72 7.84 -7.80 -24.67
C LEU A 72 7.45 -6.33 -24.93
N VAL A 73 6.20 -5.96 -24.77
CA VAL A 73 5.72 -4.58 -25.04
C VAL A 73 5.28 -3.88 -23.77
N ALA A 74 4.31 -4.45 -23.02
CA ALA A 74 3.74 -3.77 -21.87
C ALA A 74 4.76 -3.63 -20.72
N LYS A 75 5.41 -4.72 -20.30
CA LYS A 75 6.40 -4.66 -19.20
C LYS A 75 7.58 -3.72 -19.46
N PRO A 76 8.24 -3.72 -20.63
CA PRO A 76 9.31 -2.75 -20.93
C PRO A 76 8.81 -1.30 -20.94
N ALA A 77 7.61 -1.04 -21.48
CA ALA A 77 7.01 0.29 -21.48
C ALA A 77 6.76 0.78 -20.05
N GLN A 78 6.21 -0.07 -19.17
CA GLN A 78 6.01 0.21 -17.76
C GLN A 78 7.32 0.53 -17.03
N LYS A 79 8.37 -0.27 -17.26
CA LYS A 79 9.71 -0.03 -16.68
C LYS A 79 10.29 1.31 -17.13
N LYS A 80 10.21 1.62 -18.42
CA LYS A 80 10.71 2.89 -18.98
C LYS A 80 9.92 4.08 -18.44
N LYS A 81 8.58 3.96 -18.34
CA LYS A 81 7.68 4.94 -17.76
C LYS A 81 8.10 5.27 -16.33
N LYS A 82 8.25 4.23 -15.47
CA LYS A 82 8.65 4.38 -14.08
C LYS A 82 10.04 4.99 -13.93
N ALA A 83 11.00 4.54 -14.72
CA ALA A 83 12.38 5.08 -14.72
C ALA A 83 12.40 6.56 -15.12
N LEU A 84 11.70 6.94 -16.19
CA LEU A 84 11.62 8.32 -16.65
C LEU A 84 10.97 9.23 -15.61
N MET A 85 9.89 8.79 -15.00
CA MET A 85 9.21 9.55 -13.94
C MET A 85 10.12 9.74 -12.72
N GLN A 86 10.79 8.69 -12.27
CA GLN A 86 11.77 8.76 -11.17
C GLN A 86 12.94 9.69 -11.49
N GLN A 87 13.43 9.65 -12.73
CA GLN A 87 14.55 10.47 -13.18
C GLN A 87 14.18 11.97 -13.23
N GLN A 88 12.98 12.32 -13.72
CA GLN A 88 12.61 13.71 -13.98
C GLN A 88 11.86 14.35 -12.79
N LEU A 89 10.99 13.59 -12.11
CA LEU A 89 10.19 14.08 -10.98
C LEU A 89 10.73 13.66 -9.60
N GLY A 90 11.65 12.70 -9.53
CA GLY A 90 12.18 12.21 -8.26
C GLY A 90 12.85 13.29 -7.41
N GLY A 91 13.47 14.29 -8.04
CA GLY A 91 14.03 15.46 -7.36
C GLY A 91 12.95 16.32 -6.71
N PHE A 92 11.85 16.56 -7.41
CA PHE A 92 10.70 17.27 -6.87
C PHE A 92 10.08 16.50 -5.70
N PHE A 93 9.80 15.20 -5.87
CA PHE A 93 9.21 14.36 -4.82
C PHE A 93 10.06 14.36 -3.54
N ARG A 94 11.37 14.18 -3.67
CA ARG A 94 12.30 14.22 -2.54
C ARG A 94 12.30 15.58 -1.85
N THR A 95 12.26 16.68 -2.60
CA THR A 95 12.24 18.02 -2.06
C THR A 95 10.96 18.28 -1.26
N GLU A 96 9.81 17.90 -1.80
CA GLU A 96 8.51 18.06 -1.12
C GLU A 96 8.40 17.17 0.13
N LEU A 97 8.87 15.92 0.08
CA LEU A 97 8.95 15.03 1.25
C LEU A 97 9.85 15.65 2.35
N THR A 98 11.05 16.12 1.97
CA THR A 98 11.96 16.74 2.94
C THR A 98 11.39 18.02 3.55
N LYS A 99 10.65 18.82 2.78
CA LYS A 99 9.96 20.00 3.30
C LYS A 99 8.83 19.63 4.27
N ALA A 100 8.07 18.58 3.96
CA ALA A 100 6.92 18.18 4.76
C ALA A 100 7.33 17.46 6.06
N PHE A 101 8.34 16.58 5.99
CA PHE A 101 8.65 15.63 7.06
C PHE A 101 10.12 15.55 7.44
N GLY A 102 10.94 16.48 6.96
CA GLY A 102 12.38 16.46 7.23
C GLY A 102 13.16 15.45 6.38
N PRO A 103 14.49 15.44 6.53
CA PRO A 103 15.37 14.52 5.81
C PRO A 103 15.24 13.10 6.35
N GLU A 104 15.21 12.12 5.46
CA GLU A 104 15.18 10.72 5.83
C GLU A 104 16.46 10.28 6.55
N PRO A 105 16.37 9.64 7.73
CA PRO A 105 17.53 9.16 8.46
C PRO A 105 18.21 8.00 7.73
N LYS A 106 19.54 7.91 7.83
CA LYS A 106 20.30 6.81 7.25
C LYS A 106 21.24 6.22 8.31
N PRO A 107 21.10 4.95 8.68
CA PRO A 107 20.08 3.98 8.24
C PRO A 107 18.67 4.30 8.77
N ALA A 108 17.64 3.69 8.15
CA ALA A 108 16.28 3.76 8.67
C ALA A 108 16.21 3.16 10.09
N THR A 109 15.51 3.85 10.98
CA THR A 109 15.37 3.45 12.39
C THR A 109 14.01 2.85 12.72
N LEU A 110 13.01 3.08 11.84
CA LEU A 110 11.66 2.55 11.94
C LEU A 110 11.29 1.76 10.66
N PRO A 111 11.96 0.63 10.36
CA PRO A 111 11.71 -0.10 9.13
C PRO A 111 10.27 -0.66 9.10
N ILE A 112 9.69 -0.66 7.90
CA ILE A 112 8.45 -1.38 7.57
C ILE A 112 8.86 -2.47 6.59
N ASP A 113 9.15 -3.66 7.11
CA ASP A 113 9.59 -4.82 6.33
C ASP A 113 8.74 -6.05 6.68
N TRP A 114 9.05 -7.18 6.03
CA TRP A 114 8.36 -8.43 6.29
C TRP A 114 8.32 -8.81 7.78
N ALA A 115 9.47 -8.76 8.44
CA ALA A 115 9.59 -9.18 9.83
C ALA A 115 8.74 -8.30 10.76
N TYR A 116 8.75 -6.99 10.53
CA TYR A 116 7.90 -6.06 11.26
C TYR A 116 6.41 -6.33 11.03
N LEU A 117 5.98 -6.48 9.76
CA LEU A 117 4.58 -6.69 9.40
C LEU A 117 4.03 -8.01 9.93
N GLU A 118 4.86 -9.06 9.97
CA GLU A 118 4.51 -10.35 10.54
C GLU A 118 4.41 -10.28 12.07
N ALA A 119 5.40 -9.70 12.75
CA ALA A 119 5.39 -9.51 14.20
C ALA A 119 4.24 -8.62 14.68
N ALA A 120 3.94 -7.57 13.91
CA ALA A 120 2.84 -6.65 14.18
C ALA A 120 1.46 -7.30 14.01
N LYS A 121 1.35 -8.45 13.33
CA LYS A 121 0.07 -9.12 13.03
C LYS A 121 -0.95 -8.19 12.35
N LEU A 122 -0.48 -7.36 11.40
CA LEU A 122 -1.34 -6.44 10.64
C LEU A 122 -2.36 -7.16 9.76
N SER A 123 -2.15 -8.44 9.47
CA SER A 123 -3.12 -9.30 8.79
C SER A 123 -3.62 -10.37 9.75
N ALA A 124 -4.93 -10.60 9.76
CA ALA A 124 -5.57 -11.65 10.55
C ALA A 124 -5.17 -13.07 10.09
N VAL A 125 -4.67 -13.19 8.86
CA VAL A 125 -4.19 -14.44 8.28
C VAL A 125 -2.73 -14.29 7.81
N PRO A 126 -1.93 -15.37 7.85
CA PRO A 126 -0.56 -15.33 7.34
C PRO A 126 -0.52 -14.94 5.86
N PHE A 127 0.42 -14.10 5.48
CA PHE A 127 0.69 -13.75 4.10
C PHE A 127 1.93 -14.50 3.59
N THR A 128 1.95 -14.78 2.29
CA THR A 128 3.07 -15.48 1.61
C THR A 128 3.93 -14.55 0.78
N GLU A 129 3.42 -13.35 0.46
CA GLU A 129 4.11 -12.33 -0.30
C GLU A 129 3.89 -10.97 0.33
N CYS A 130 4.93 -10.15 0.35
CA CYS A 130 4.90 -8.77 0.82
C CYS A 130 5.65 -7.88 -0.15
N THR A 131 5.01 -6.81 -0.59
CA THR A 131 5.63 -5.75 -1.38
C THR A 131 5.55 -4.44 -0.63
N VAL A 132 6.69 -3.81 -0.39
CA VAL A 132 6.79 -2.49 0.26
C VAL A 132 7.40 -1.51 -0.73
N THR A 133 6.73 -0.41 -0.99
CA THR A 133 7.17 0.65 -1.89
C THR A 133 7.02 2.03 -1.26
N ASP A 134 7.73 3.01 -1.85
CA ASP A 134 7.64 4.43 -1.49
C ASP A 134 7.81 4.66 0.03
N PHE A 135 8.73 3.91 0.65
CA PHE A 135 9.07 4.07 2.06
C PHE A 135 9.69 5.44 2.32
N HIS A 136 9.23 6.07 3.38
CA HIS A 136 9.82 7.30 3.92
C HIS A 136 9.78 7.27 5.45
N GLU A 137 10.89 7.66 6.08
CA GLU A 137 10.97 7.92 7.51
C GLU A 137 11.24 9.41 7.72
N GLY A 138 10.49 10.04 8.63
CA GLY A 138 10.59 11.46 8.88
C GLY A 138 10.05 11.85 10.25
N GLU A 139 9.86 13.16 10.42
CA GLU A 139 9.33 13.75 11.64
C GLU A 139 8.24 14.75 11.32
N HIS A 140 7.17 14.77 12.10
CA HIS A 140 6.07 15.72 11.99
C HIS A 140 5.71 16.25 13.38
N LYS A 141 5.93 17.55 13.62
CA LYS A 141 5.66 18.21 14.92
C LYS A 141 6.28 17.46 16.13
N GLY A 142 7.49 16.94 15.99
CA GLY A 142 8.19 16.18 17.03
C GLY A 142 7.84 14.69 17.05
N LEU A 143 6.83 14.24 16.31
CA LEU A 143 6.51 12.82 16.17
C LEU A 143 7.38 12.18 15.10
N ARG A 144 8.22 11.22 15.47
CA ARG A 144 8.96 10.38 14.52
C ARG A 144 8.05 9.30 13.97
N PHE A 145 8.03 9.17 12.65
CA PHE A 145 7.20 8.18 11.96
C PHE A 145 7.93 7.58 10.76
N SER A 146 7.44 6.44 10.31
CA SER A 146 7.68 5.94 8.97
C SER A 146 6.37 5.60 8.29
N ALA A 147 6.34 5.69 6.98
CA ALA A 147 5.19 5.31 6.16
C ALA A 147 5.63 4.62 4.88
N ALA A 148 4.84 3.67 4.41
CA ALA A 148 5.08 2.96 3.15
C ALA A 148 3.78 2.48 2.53
N ASN A 149 3.78 2.31 1.21
CA ASN A 149 2.73 1.56 0.53
C ASN A 149 3.04 0.06 0.65
N VAL A 150 2.09 -0.70 1.15
CA VAL A 150 2.25 -2.13 1.44
C VAL A 150 1.17 -2.92 0.71
N GLU A 151 1.56 -4.00 0.07
CA GLU A 151 0.66 -5.01 -0.46
C GLU A 151 1.02 -6.37 0.13
N LEU A 152 0.05 -7.00 0.80
CA LEU A 152 0.17 -8.34 1.36
C LEU A 152 -0.69 -9.29 0.55
N ARG A 153 -0.11 -10.42 0.14
CA ARG A 153 -0.81 -11.46 -0.62
C ARG A 153 -0.64 -12.81 0.04
N ARG A 154 -1.61 -13.67 -0.19
CA ARG A 154 -1.56 -15.06 0.22
C ARG A 154 -1.79 -15.96 -0.99
N THR A 155 -0.95 -16.96 -1.15
CA THR A 155 -1.14 -18.04 -2.10
C THR A 155 -1.82 -19.20 -1.40
N VAL A 156 -2.97 -19.60 -1.91
CA VAL A 156 -3.78 -20.72 -1.40
C VAL A 156 -3.84 -21.80 -2.46
N GLU A 157 -3.64 -23.05 -2.06
CA GLU A 157 -3.83 -24.21 -2.91
C GLU A 157 -5.22 -24.79 -2.62
N GLU A 158 -6.08 -24.80 -3.61
CA GLU A 158 -7.44 -25.34 -3.52
C GLU A 158 -7.63 -26.49 -4.51
N LYS A 159 -8.35 -27.53 -4.09
CA LYS A 159 -8.76 -28.60 -5.02
C LYS A 159 -9.81 -28.07 -5.99
N SER A 160 -9.64 -28.36 -7.27
CA SER A 160 -10.49 -27.89 -8.37
C SER A 160 -11.93 -28.45 -8.36
N GLY A 161 -12.30 -29.21 -7.32
CA GLY A 161 -13.64 -29.84 -7.11
C GLY A 161 -13.55 -31.08 -6.25
N PRO A 162 -14.68 -31.57 -5.72
CA PRO A 162 -14.70 -32.72 -4.82
C PRO A 162 -14.20 -34.03 -5.47
N ASP A 163 -14.33 -34.16 -6.79
CA ASP A 163 -13.95 -35.36 -7.56
C ASP A 163 -12.68 -35.18 -8.40
N ASN A 164 -11.98 -34.06 -8.27
CA ASN A 164 -10.82 -33.75 -9.09
C ASN A 164 -9.55 -33.59 -8.22
N ASP A 165 -8.55 -34.42 -8.47
CA ASP A 165 -7.26 -34.37 -7.75
C ASP A 165 -6.33 -33.22 -8.23
N ASN A 166 -6.80 -32.39 -9.16
CA ASN A 166 -6.03 -31.24 -9.62
C ASN A 166 -6.09 -30.11 -8.59
N TRP A 167 -4.93 -29.71 -8.12
CA TRP A 167 -4.74 -28.55 -7.26
C TRP A 167 -4.63 -27.27 -8.10
N MET A 168 -5.39 -26.27 -7.76
CA MET A 168 -5.28 -24.93 -8.34
C MET A 168 -4.67 -23.99 -7.33
N THR A 169 -3.66 -23.26 -7.76
CA THR A 169 -3.02 -22.21 -6.94
C THR A 169 -3.74 -20.89 -7.20
N ARG A 170 -4.29 -20.29 -6.16
CA ARG A 170 -4.93 -18.98 -6.20
C ARG A 170 -4.16 -17.99 -5.32
N THR A 171 -3.80 -16.84 -5.88
CA THR A 171 -3.24 -15.74 -5.09
C THR A 171 -4.33 -14.72 -4.80
N GLU A 172 -4.51 -14.39 -3.52
CA GLU A 172 -5.46 -13.38 -3.07
C GLU A 172 -4.72 -12.23 -2.38
N THR A 173 -5.21 -11.00 -2.59
CA THR A 173 -4.69 -9.82 -1.91
C THR A 173 -5.39 -9.69 -0.56
N LEU A 174 -4.63 -9.78 0.52
CA LEU A 174 -5.12 -9.64 1.90
C LEU A 174 -5.23 -8.17 2.30
N PHE A 175 -4.23 -7.37 1.90
CA PHE A 175 -4.17 -5.96 2.21
C PHE A 175 -3.46 -5.22 1.07
N ARG A 176 -3.98 -4.04 0.73
CA ARG A 176 -3.30 -3.08 -0.14
C ARG A 176 -3.59 -1.67 0.38
N GLY A 177 -2.54 -0.96 0.77
CA GLY A 177 -2.73 0.37 1.33
C GLY A 177 -1.48 0.96 1.93
N ILE A 178 -1.65 1.87 2.86
CA ILE A 178 -0.57 2.57 3.54
C ILE A 178 -0.41 1.98 4.95
N VAL A 179 0.82 1.68 5.32
CA VAL A 179 1.19 1.38 6.70
C VAL A 179 1.97 2.58 7.25
N VAL A 180 1.54 3.07 8.42
CA VAL A 180 2.22 4.14 9.16
C VAL A 180 2.66 3.58 10.50
N ARG A 181 3.91 3.82 10.88
CA ARG A 181 4.48 3.45 12.17
C ARG A 181 4.98 4.71 12.87
N CYS A 182 4.55 4.93 14.12
CA CYS A 182 4.99 6.06 14.94
C CYS A 182 5.67 5.55 16.19
N LYS A 183 6.78 6.20 16.59
CA LYS A 183 7.59 5.78 17.73
C LYS A 183 7.32 6.61 18.96
N ALA A 184 7.27 5.90 20.13
CA ALA A 184 7.17 6.53 21.45
C ALA A 184 5.99 7.51 21.58
N ILE A 185 4.83 7.15 21.01
CA ILE A 185 3.63 8.00 20.98
C ILE A 185 2.58 7.59 22.02
N CYS A 186 2.60 6.34 22.50
CA CYS A 186 1.58 5.85 23.40
C CYS A 186 2.16 5.34 24.72
N ASP A 187 1.29 5.17 25.72
CA ASP A 187 1.68 4.56 26.99
C ASP A 187 2.27 3.16 26.74
N PRO A 188 3.49 2.85 27.21
CA PRO A 188 4.09 1.54 27.07
C PRO A 188 3.27 0.40 27.71
N ALA A 189 2.35 0.72 28.64
CA ALA A 189 1.45 -0.26 29.22
C ALA A 189 0.33 -0.71 28.26
N LEU A 190 0.09 0.02 27.19
CA LEU A 190 -0.88 -0.37 26.17
C LEU A 190 -0.31 -1.52 25.31
N ASP A 191 -1.06 -2.61 25.23
CA ASP A 191 -0.76 -3.76 24.38
C ASP A 191 -2.04 -4.24 23.71
N ILE A 192 -2.36 -3.70 22.55
CA ILE A 192 -3.53 -4.10 21.78
C ILE A 192 -3.23 -4.10 20.29
N ALA A 193 -3.68 -5.14 19.61
CA ALA A 193 -3.72 -5.21 18.18
C ALA A 193 -5.17 -5.40 17.70
N LEU A 194 -5.60 -4.51 16.82
CA LEU A 194 -6.90 -4.51 16.19
C LEU A 194 -6.73 -4.83 14.71
N ASN A 195 -7.40 -5.88 14.23
CA ASN A 195 -7.40 -6.25 12.82
C ASN A 195 -8.83 -6.31 12.30
N ASP A 196 -9.04 -5.73 11.14
CA ASP A 196 -10.27 -5.93 10.39
C ASP A 196 -10.27 -7.33 9.79
N MET A 197 -11.24 -8.15 10.18
CA MET A 197 -11.39 -9.54 9.71
C MET A 197 -11.97 -9.64 8.29
N PHE A 198 -11.79 -8.62 7.43
CA PHE A 198 -12.31 -8.59 6.06
C PHE A 198 -13.85 -8.71 5.94
N GLN A 199 -14.58 -8.47 7.02
CA GLN A 199 -16.03 -8.45 6.97
C GLN A 199 -16.53 -7.13 6.38
N GLU A 200 -17.58 -7.19 5.57
CA GLU A 200 -18.31 -5.99 5.16
C GLU A 200 -18.79 -5.26 6.40
N ARG A 201 -18.26 -4.05 6.60
CA ARG A 201 -18.65 -3.21 7.73
C ARG A 201 -20.07 -2.74 7.54
N LYS A 202 -20.96 -3.11 8.46
CA LYS A 202 -22.18 -2.36 8.65
C LYS A 202 -21.82 -1.01 9.27
N LYS A 203 -22.52 0.06 8.91
CA LYS A 203 -22.36 1.41 9.48
C LYS A 203 -22.84 1.49 10.94
N ASP A 204 -22.55 0.49 11.75
CA ASP A 204 -22.96 0.46 13.15
C ASP A 204 -22.04 1.36 13.98
N ASP A 205 -22.57 1.95 15.01
CA ASP A 205 -21.81 2.74 15.97
C ASP A 205 -20.77 1.85 16.68
N ILE A 206 -19.48 2.16 16.51
CA ILE A 206 -18.36 1.43 17.13
C ILE A 206 -18.04 1.92 18.54
N THR A 207 -18.85 2.81 19.11
CA THR A 207 -18.59 3.39 20.44
C THR A 207 -18.73 2.39 21.58
N ALA A 208 -19.58 1.37 21.42
CA ALA A 208 -19.73 0.33 22.42
C ALA A 208 -18.68 -0.78 22.28
N PRO A 209 -18.14 -1.35 23.40
CA PRO A 209 -17.15 -2.43 23.34
C PRO A 209 -17.60 -3.64 22.53
N ALA A 210 -18.87 -4.02 22.61
CA ALA A 210 -19.41 -5.15 21.86
C ALA A 210 -19.49 -4.86 20.35
N ALA A 211 -19.84 -3.63 19.94
CA ALA A 211 -19.85 -3.20 18.56
C ALA A 211 -18.40 -3.13 18.00
N PHE A 212 -17.48 -2.60 18.80
CA PHE A 212 -16.05 -2.54 18.45
C PHE A 212 -15.49 -3.91 18.10
N ARG A 213 -15.79 -4.94 18.90
CA ARG A 213 -15.35 -6.34 18.63
C ARG A 213 -16.01 -6.98 17.41
N LYS A 214 -17.15 -6.48 16.95
CA LYS A 214 -17.72 -6.93 15.66
C LYS A 214 -16.95 -6.41 14.45
N HIS A 215 -16.29 -5.25 14.59
CA HIS A 215 -15.54 -4.62 13.50
C HIS A 215 -14.09 -5.05 13.46
N PHE A 216 -13.50 -5.37 14.61
CA PHE A 216 -12.10 -5.74 14.73
C PHE A 216 -11.93 -7.05 15.50
N ALA A 217 -11.07 -7.94 15.01
CA ALA A 217 -10.44 -8.93 15.85
C ALA A 217 -9.42 -8.20 16.74
N ALA A 218 -9.58 -8.30 18.05
CA ALA A 218 -8.69 -7.67 18.99
C ALA A 218 -7.94 -8.73 19.81
N HIS A 219 -6.66 -8.51 20.02
CA HIS A 219 -5.82 -9.40 20.83
C HIS A 219 -4.69 -8.62 21.51
N THR A 220 -4.25 -9.14 22.66
CA THR A 220 -3.08 -8.68 23.41
C THR A 220 -1.96 -9.70 23.28
N ALA A 221 -0.70 -9.27 23.36
CA ALA A 221 0.43 -10.20 23.28
C ALA A 221 0.65 -10.96 24.59
N ASP A 222 0.33 -10.30 25.71
CA ASP A 222 0.59 -10.80 27.07
C ASP A 222 -0.61 -11.54 27.69
N GLY A 223 -1.70 -11.72 26.94
CA GLY A 223 -2.89 -12.43 27.39
C GLY A 223 -3.80 -11.65 28.36
N ARG A 224 -3.57 -10.33 28.49
CA ARG A 224 -4.50 -9.47 29.24
C ARG A 224 -5.91 -9.44 28.60
N GLU A 225 -6.92 -9.13 29.41
CA GLU A 225 -8.26 -8.94 28.90
C GLU A 225 -8.28 -7.79 27.88
N VAL A 226 -8.81 -8.08 26.69
CA VAL A 226 -8.89 -7.08 25.59
C VAL A 226 -9.74 -5.88 26.00
N ASP A 227 -10.80 -6.12 26.76
CA ASP A 227 -11.74 -5.06 27.15
C ASP A 227 -11.08 -3.99 28.04
N ASP A 228 -10.10 -4.37 28.85
CA ASP A 228 -9.34 -3.43 29.69
C ASP A 228 -8.45 -2.49 28.86
N GLN A 229 -8.07 -2.92 27.64
CA GLN A 229 -7.23 -2.15 26.72
C GLN A 229 -8.06 -1.26 25.77
N VAL A 230 -9.34 -1.58 25.56
CA VAL A 230 -10.24 -0.82 24.66
C VAL A 230 -10.89 0.35 25.41
N THR A 231 -10.09 1.35 25.72
CA THR A 231 -10.56 2.55 26.43
C THR A 231 -11.53 3.39 25.57
N PRO A 232 -12.38 4.24 26.19
CA PRO A 232 -13.22 5.20 25.46
C PRO A 232 -12.41 6.11 24.53
N GLN A 233 -11.21 6.53 24.96
CA GLN A 233 -10.29 7.36 24.20
C GLN A 233 -9.80 6.63 22.94
N LEU A 234 -9.42 5.35 23.05
CA LEU A 234 -9.03 4.53 21.90
C LEU A 234 -10.17 4.39 20.88
N ARG A 235 -11.40 4.15 21.36
CA ARG A 235 -12.57 4.08 20.47
C ARG A 235 -12.80 5.39 19.72
N ASN A 236 -12.68 6.53 20.43
CA ASN A 236 -12.80 7.85 19.82
C ASN A 236 -11.70 8.10 18.77
N LEU A 237 -10.45 7.68 19.04
CA LEU A 237 -9.36 7.75 18.07
C LEU A 237 -9.69 6.95 16.81
N VAL A 238 -10.10 5.68 16.96
CA VAL A 238 -10.48 4.81 15.83
C VAL A 238 -11.61 5.44 15.01
N GLN A 239 -12.64 5.98 15.68
CA GLN A 239 -13.74 6.66 15.03
C GLN A 239 -13.29 7.91 14.26
N LYS A 240 -12.41 8.72 14.84
CA LYS A 240 -11.82 9.89 14.16
C LYS A 240 -10.98 9.49 12.94
N LEU A 241 -10.16 8.45 13.07
CA LEU A 241 -9.35 7.93 11.94
C LEU A 241 -10.24 7.45 10.78
N GLU A 242 -11.36 6.80 11.08
CA GLU A 242 -12.31 6.37 10.06
C GLU A 242 -13.08 7.54 9.44
N ALA A 243 -13.47 8.53 10.23
CA ALA A 243 -14.19 9.71 9.77
C ALA A 243 -13.29 10.66 8.96
N SER A 244 -12.00 10.73 9.28
CA SER A 244 -11.03 11.64 8.64
C SER A 244 -10.76 11.29 7.17
N SER A 245 -10.96 10.05 6.78
CA SER A 245 -10.68 9.59 5.44
C SER A 245 -11.91 9.02 4.75
N ARG A 246 -12.53 9.80 3.86
CA ARG A 246 -13.65 9.33 3.02
C ARG A 246 -13.30 8.18 2.09
N SER A 247 -12.02 7.92 1.87
CA SER A 247 -11.48 6.99 0.86
C SER A 247 -10.47 6.00 1.42
N ALA A 248 -10.21 6.00 2.73
CA ALA A 248 -9.39 5.01 3.38
C ALA A 248 -10.17 4.32 4.49
N LYS A 249 -10.00 3.00 4.61
CA LYS A 249 -10.59 2.15 5.63
C LYS A 249 -9.47 1.73 6.58
N LEU A 250 -9.67 1.95 7.89
CA LEU A 250 -8.75 1.42 8.90
C LEU A 250 -8.86 -0.11 8.91
N CYS A 251 -7.77 -0.81 8.60
CA CYS A 251 -7.68 -2.27 8.57
C CYS A 251 -6.92 -2.84 9.75
N GLY A 252 -6.02 -2.06 10.34
CA GLY A 252 -5.25 -2.47 11.51
C GLY A 252 -4.80 -1.28 12.32
N LEU A 253 -4.80 -1.44 13.64
CA LEU A 253 -4.21 -0.52 14.60
C LEU A 253 -3.53 -1.36 15.66
N ILE A 254 -2.26 -1.08 15.91
CA ILE A 254 -1.46 -1.79 16.90
C ILE A 254 -0.84 -0.74 17.82
N LEU A 255 -1.07 -0.92 19.10
CA LEU A 255 -0.42 -0.19 20.18
C LEU A 255 0.40 -1.20 20.96
N ARG A 256 1.70 -1.06 20.98
CA ARG A 256 2.59 -1.98 21.67
C ARG A 256 3.95 -1.35 21.93
N ASP A 257 4.52 -1.57 23.12
CA ASP A 257 5.85 -1.09 23.50
C ASP A 257 6.03 0.43 23.28
N GLY A 258 4.97 1.21 23.51
CA GLY A 258 4.95 2.65 23.28
C GLY A 258 4.85 3.08 21.82
N ASP A 259 4.81 2.14 20.87
CA ASP A 259 4.71 2.41 19.44
C ASP A 259 3.27 2.24 18.93
N LEU A 260 2.92 3.02 17.92
CA LEU A 260 1.66 2.91 17.18
C LEU A 260 1.96 2.44 15.76
N ALA A 261 1.20 1.46 15.28
CA ALA A 261 1.14 1.15 13.86
C ALA A 261 -0.30 1.21 13.34
N LEU A 262 -0.48 1.81 12.16
CA LEU A 262 -1.75 1.89 11.45
C LEU A 262 -1.64 1.24 10.09
N ALA A 263 -2.65 0.45 9.71
CA ALA A 263 -2.84 -0.06 8.37
C ALA A 263 -4.13 0.51 7.78
N LEU A 264 -4.00 1.30 6.74
CA LEU A 264 -5.10 1.99 6.06
C LEU A 264 -5.26 1.40 4.66
N ASN A 265 -6.36 0.68 4.41
CA ASN A 265 -6.71 0.28 3.05
C ASN A 265 -7.21 1.50 2.30
N THR A 266 -6.46 1.91 1.30
CA THR A 266 -6.75 3.11 0.53
C THR A 266 -6.33 2.91 -0.92
N ARG A 267 -7.05 3.58 -1.84
CA ARG A 267 -6.63 3.72 -3.24
C ARG A 267 -5.57 4.80 -3.42
N TYR A 268 -5.38 5.65 -2.42
CA TYR A 268 -4.31 6.64 -2.45
C TYR A 268 -2.96 5.98 -2.21
N VAL A 269 -1.95 6.49 -2.88
CA VAL A 269 -0.56 6.06 -2.78
C VAL A 269 0.19 7.14 -2.01
N PHE A 270 0.82 6.76 -0.89
CA PHE A 270 1.70 7.67 -0.14
C PHE A 270 2.99 7.88 -0.92
N ALA A 271 3.41 9.14 -1.05
CA ALA A 271 4.69 9.51 -1.69
C ALA A 271 4.93 8.90 -3.09
N GLY A 272 3.90 8.37 -3.72
CA GLY A 272 3.93 7.78 -5.05
C GLY A 272 2.94 8.46 -6.00
N VAL A 273 2.79 7.92 -7.20
CA VAL A 273 1.83 8.37 -8.20
C VAL A 273 0.88 7.22 -8.51
N PRO A 274 -0.45 7.38 -8.33
CA PRO A 274 -1.42 6.34 -8.64
C PRO A 274 -1.38 5.95 -10.12
N GLU A 275 -1.65 4.68 -10.39
CA GLU A 275 -1.65 4.15 -11.77
C GLU A 275 -2.75 4.77 -12.63
N GLU A 276 -3.86 5.21 -12.00
CA GLU A 276 -5.02 5.81 -12.66
C GLU A 276 -4.80 7.26 -13.10
N LEU A 277 -3.75 7.92 -12.61
CA LEU A 277 -3.49 9.32 -12.93
C LEU A 277 -3.01 9.45 -14.38
N ASP A 278 -3.52 10.47 -15.09
CA ASP A 278 -3.03 10.79 -16.44
C ASP A 278 -1.59 11.34 -16.33
N LEU A 279 -0.63 10.55 -16.73
CA LEU A 279 0.79 10.91 -16.66
C LEU A 279 1.19 12.01 -17.66
N ARG A 280 0.27 12.48 -18.51
CA ARG A 280 0.48 13.65 -19.39
C ARG A 280 0.28 14.96 -18.64
N ASP A 281 -0.48 14.94 -17.55
CA ASP A 281 -0.70 16.10 -16.69
C ASP A 281 0.36 16.17 -15.58
N ILE A 282 1.52 16.75 -15.92
CA ILE A 282 2.65 16.87 -14.98
C ILE A 282 2.29 17.75 -13.78
N ASP A 283 1.53 18.81 -13.98
CA ASP A 283 1.07 19.69 -12.90
C ASP A 283 0.04 18.99 -12.00
N GLY A 284 -0.84 18.19 -12.57
CA GLY A 284 -1.74 17.32 -11.84
C GLY A 284 -0.98 16.32 -10.96
N ILE A 285 0.10 15.70 -11.48
CA ILE A 285 0.97 14.81 -10.72
C ILE A 285 1.57 15.54 -9.51
N ARG A 286 2.14 16.74 -9.72
CA ARG A 286 2.72 17.54 -8.64
C ARG A 286 1.70 17.93 -7.57
N LYS A 287 0.53 18.42 -8.00
CA LYS A 287 -0.58 18.78 -7.10
C LYS A 287 -1.06 17.58 -6.29
N TRP A 288 -1.25 16.44 -6.97
CA TRP A 288 -1.67 15.21 -6.30
C TRP A 288 -0.66 14.76 -5.26
N PHE A 289 0.64 14.78 -5.61
CA PHE A 289 1.72 14.41 -4.69
C PHE A 289 1.72 15.31 -3.43
N THR A 290 1.67 16.63 -3.61
CA THR A 290 1.60 17.58 -2.49
C THR A 290 0.35 17.38 -1.63
N ALA A 291 -0.80 17.10 -2.26
CA ALA A 291 -2.04 16.81 -1.54
C ALA A 291 -1.94 15.50 -0.72
N SER A 292 -1.25 14.48 -1.23
CA SER A 292 -1.03 13.22 -0.50
C SER A 292 -0.17 13.43 0.76
N LEU A 293 0.85 14.30 0.67
CA LEU A 293 1.67 14.67 1.84
C LEU A 293 0.86 15.46 2.88
N THR A 294 0.02 16.38 2.43
CA THR A 294 -0.90 17.11 3.33
C THR A 294 -1.87 16.16 4.02
N GLY A 295 -2.41 15.17 3.30
CA GLY A 295 -3.27 14.13 3.88
C GLY A 295 -2.56 13.32 4.96
N MET A 296 -1.29 12.97 4.72
CA MET A 296 -0.47 12.29 5.73
C MET A 296 -0.21 13.20 6.94
N GLY A 297 0.11 14.48 6.75
CA GLY A 297 0.27 15.45 7.82
C GLY A 297 -0.99 15.53 8.71
N ASN A 298 -2.17 15.63 8.11
CA ASN A 298 -3.44 15.64 8.84
C ASN A 298 -3.68 14.34 9.63
N LEU A 299 -3.29 13.20 9.08
CA LEU A 299 -3.36 11.92 9.80
C LEU A 299 -2.43 11.91 11.02
N LEU A 300 -1.20 12.41 10.86
CA LEU A 300 -0.23 12.51 11.95
C LEU A 300 -0.70 13.52 13.02
N ASP A 301 -1.37 14.60 12.64
CA ASP A 301 -1.98 15.55 13.58
C ASP A 301 -3.06 14.88 14.44
N LEU A 302 -3.94 14.07 13.85
CA LEU A 302 -4.93 13.29 14.60
C LEU A 302 -4.29 12.34 15.62
N ILE A 303 -3.14 11.77 15.26
CA ILE A 303 -2.39 10.87 16.14
C ILE A 303 -1.79 11.67 17.31
N THR A 304 -1.09 12.77 17.02
CA THR A 304 -0.42 13.59 18.06
C THR A 304 -1.39 14.27 19.02
N GLU A 305 -2.58 14.63 18.55
CA GLU A 305 -3.60 15.30 19.35
C GLU A 305 -4.52 14.33 20.12
N SER A 306 -4.27 13.01 20.00
CA SER A 306 -5.15 12.01 20.63
C SER A 306 -4.83 11.79 22.11
N PRO A 307 -5.77 12.05 23.05
CA PRO A 307 -5.59 11.73 24.46
C PRO A 307 -5.34 10.25 24.72
N ALA A 308 -5.82 9.37 23.84
CA ALA A 308 -5.63 7.92 23.95
C ALA A 308 -4.15 7.52 23.90
N LEU A 309 -3.29 8.35 23.29
CA LEU A 309 -1.88 8.06 23.07
C LEU A 309 -0.98 8.85 24.01
N THR A 310 -1.37 10.06 24.40
CA THR A 310 -0.54 10.94 25.22
C THR A 310 -0.67 10.70 26.73
N GLY A 311 -1.57 9.82 27.14
CA GLY A 311 -1.81 9.55 28.59
C GLY A 311 -2.35 10.75 29.34
N ALA A 312 -2.76 11.82 28.68
CA ALA A 312 -3.39 12.96 29.30
C ALA A 312 -4.79 12.53 29.79
N ALA A 313 -4.92 12.32 31.10
CA ALA A 313 -6.23 12.20 31.73
C ALA A 313 -6.96 13.55 31.59
N GLU A 314 -8.23 13.52 31.10
CA GLU A 314 -9.13 14.66 31.19
C GLU A 314 -9.44 15.04 32.62
#